data_ad2469e938dff26e9637549b7773cbe0
#
_entry.id   ad2469e938dff26e9637549b7773cbe0
#
_cell.length_a   1.000
_cell.length_b   1.000
_cell.length_c   1.000
_cell.angle_alpha   90.00
_cell.angle_beta   90.00
_cell.angle_gamma   90.00
#
_symmetry.space_group_name_H-M   'P 1'
#
loop_
_entity.id
_entity.type
_entity.pdbx_description
1 polymer ?
#
loop_
_entity_poly.entity_id
_entity_poly.type
_entity_poly.pdbx_seq_one_letter_code
_entity_poly.pdbx_strand_id
1 'polypeptide(L)'
;MKFDRRISRRSFLAAAGVTSAALALTACGGSSSSTAASSAASGASSAAAGTAQGGTLNIMLETEVQSLDPQVATDGTSFEVIADYTDGLMQMDADGAAVPAMAETYDISEDGKTYTFHLRDAKWSNGEAVTAADFVFGWQRAVDPATASEYSYMLSDIGQVVNAAEIIAGEKPVTDLGVTAVDDKTLEVQLNVPVSYFLSLMYFPTFYPVNEAFYNTCADTFGTSPETVLSNGAFVLTDYQPAATAFAMEKNPDYYDADKIALDGLAYQVIKDSQQALMSYQTGTLDITLLNGEQVDQVKDDPEFTSVGAGYLWYISPNIDAVPDLANLNLRKAMTFALDRDAITGDVLKDGSTPAYTAVPAQFATGPDGSDFSADQTKFADDCAYDPRRPRSSLRPPRLSWAKGYLHL
;
A
#
# COMPACT_ATOMS: atom_id res chain seq x y z
N MET A 1 -6.66 -10.35 6.50
CA MET A 1 -5.72 -10.12 5.41
C MET A 1 -6.56 -9.83 4.17
N LYS A 2 -6.54 -8.58 3.65
CA LYS A 2 -7.04 -8.32 2.30
C LYS A 2 -5.90 -8.65 1.36
N PHE A 3 -6.06 -9.58 0.47
CA PHE A 3 -5.16 -9.73 -0.66
C PHE A 3 -5.49 -8.63 -1.66
N ASP A 4 -4.50 -7.88 -2.07
CA ASP A 4 -4.63 -7.00 -3.23
C ASP A 4 -4.72 -7.92 -4.46
N ARG A 5 -5.86 -7.91 -5.13
CA ARG A 5 -6.15 -8.76 -6.28
C ARG A 5 -6.24 -7.86 -7.48
N ARG A 6 -5.16 -7.80 -8.24
CA ARG A 6 -5.09 -6.97 -9.45
C ARG A 6 -4.99 -7.87 -10.67
N ILE A 7 -5.67 -7.50 -11.71
CA ILE A 7 -5.59 -8.11 -13.04
C ILE A 7 -5.05 -7.06 -14.02
N SER A 8 -4.03 -7.40 -14.81
CA SER A 8 -3.39 -6.46 -15.74
C SER A 8 -3.54 -6.91 -17.18
N ARG A 9 -3.87 -5.98 -18.08
CA ARG A 9 -4.07 -6.22 -19.52
C ARG A 9 -2.82 -6.46 -20.34
N ARG A 10 -1.63 -6.17 -19.83
CA ARG A 10 -0.40 -6.22 -20.64
C ARG A 10 -0.11 -7.61 -21.20
N SER A 11 -0.42 -8.67 -20.49
CA SER A 11 -0.22 -10.04 -20.94
C SER A 11 -1.25 -10.47 -21.99
N PHE A 12 -2.47 -9.94 -21.91
CA PHE A 12 -3.56 -10.29 -22.84
C PHE A 12 -3.34 -9.69 -24.24
N LEU A 13 -2.90 -8.44 -24.34
CA LEU A 13 -2.63 -7.80 -25.64
C LEU A 13 -1.45 -8.44 -26.37
N ALA A 14 -0.47 -9.01 -25.65
CA ALA A 14 0.62 -9.77 -26.25
C ALA A 14 0.15 -11.12 -26.85
N ALA A 15 -0.85 -11.76 -26.23
CA ALA A 15 -1.44 -13.01 -26.73
C ALA A 15 -2.43 -12.78 -27.90
N ALA A 16 -3.22 -11.70 -27.85
CA ALA A 16 -4.17 -11.34 -28.90
C ALA A 16 -3.51 -10.81 -30.17
N GLY A 17 -2.34 -10.17 -30.06
CA GLY A 17 -1.57 -9.65 -31.20
C GLY A 17 -1.04 -10.74 -32.16
N VAL A 18 -0.86 -11.98 -31.66
CA VAL A 18 -0.35 -13.09 -32.48
C VAL A 18 -1.44 -13.75 -33.32
N THR A 19 -2.71 -13.69 -32.87
CA THR A 19 -3.83 -14.30 -33.60
C THR A 19 -4.40 -13.39 -34.70
N SER A 20 -4.30 -12.06 -34.56
CA SER A 20 -4.80 -11.13 -35.58
C SER A 20 -3.87 -10.97 -36.82
N ALA A 21 -2.57 -11.25 -36.68
CA ALA A 21 -1.65 -11.23 -37.81
C ALA A 21 -1.80 -12.45 -38.74
N ALA A 22 -2.36 -13.55 -38.24
CA ALA A 22 -2.58 -14.77 -39.05
C ALA A 22 -3.83 -14.72 -39.91
N LEU A 23 -4.81 -13.85 -39.59
CA LEU A 23 -6.08 -13.71 -40.34
C LEU A 23 -6.04 -12.65 -41.46
N ALA A 24 -5.02 -11.78 -41.49
CA ALA A 24 -4.91 -10.73 -42.51
C ALA A 24 -4.20 -11.19 -43.78
N LEU A 25 -3.63 -12.40 -43.83
CA LEU A 25 -2.88 -12.94 -44.97
C LEU A 25 -3.70 -13.89 -45.91
N THR A 26 -5.00 -14.11 -45.61
CA THR A 26 -5.87 -14.99 -46.41
C THR A 26 -6.82 -14.29 -47.37
N ALA A 27 -6.71 -12.97 -47.57
CA ALA A 27 -7.65 -12.18 -48.37
C ALA A 27 -7.04 -11.60 -49.69
N CYS A 28 -5.95 -12.17 -50.24
CA CYS A 28 -5.55 -11.85 -51.63
C CYS A 28 -5.25 -13.13 -52.39
N GLY A 29 -6.13 -13.42 -53.32
CA GLY A 29 -6.22 -14.66 -54.04
C GLY A 29 -5.13 -14.89 -55.09
N GLY A 30 -5.09 -16.15 -55.56
CA GLY A 30 -4.46 -16.56 -56.82
C GLY A 30 -3.79 -17.92 -56.76
N SER A 31 -4.50 -18.89 -57.32
CA SER A 31 -4.17 -20.25 -57.77
C SER A 31 -2.69 -20.65 -57.91
N SER A 32 -2.33 -21.79 -57.43
CA SER A 32 -2.01 -23.06 -58.07
C SER A 32 -0.89 -23.85 -57.39
N SER A 33 -1.24 -25.12 -57.13
CA SER A 33 -0.51 -26.39 -57.20
C SER A 33 0.75 -26.66 -56.38
N SER A 34 0.57 -27.78 -55.67
CA SER A 34 1.46 -28.95 -55.48
C SER A 34 2.56 -28.95 -54.41
N THR A 35 2.31 -29.90 -53.48
CA THR A 35 3.24 -30.85 -52.82
C THR A 35 4.60 -30.42 -52.33
N ALA A 36 4.80 -30.54 -51.03
CA ALA A 36 5.72 -31.50 -50.42
C ALA A 36 5.81 -31.29 -48.90
N ALA A 37 5.69 -32.41 -48.18
CA ALA A 37 5.95 -32.49 -46.75
C ALA A 37 7.43 -32.36 -46.47
N SER A 38 7.79 -31.59 -45.46
CA SER A 38 8.96 -31.88 -44.63
C SER A 38 8.85 -31.23 -43.26
N SER A 39 9.02 -32.06 -42.27
CA SER A 39 9.21 -31.79 -40.88
C SER A 39 10.25 -30.70 -40.62
N ALA A 40 9.88 -29.67 -39.87
CA ALA A 40 10.85 -28.76 -39.27
C ALA A 40 10.48 -28.48 -37.84
N ALA A 41 11.47 -28.63 -37.00
CA ALA A 41 11.50 -28.56 -35.58
C ALA A 41 10.89 -27.29 -34.99
N SER A 42 10.17 -27.49 -33.90
CA SER A 42 9.75 -26.46 -32.96
C SER A 42 10.96 -25.74 -32.34
N GLY A 43 11.32 -24.61 -32.93
CA GLY A 43 12.10 -23.59 -32.24
C GLY A 43 11.13 -22.65 -31.53
N ALA A 44 10.95 -22.84 -30.25
CA ALA A 44 10.34 -21.84 -29.44
C ALA A 44 11.29 -20.63 -29.36
N SER A 45 11.09 -19.67 -30.24
CA SER A 45 11.65 -18.35 -30.10
C SER A 45 10.88 -17.68 -28.95
N SER A 46 11.50 -17.61 -27.80
CA SER A 46 11.08 -16.65 -26.78
C SER A 46 11.26 -15.24 -27.36
N ALA A 47 10.20 -14.70 -27.95
CA ALA A 47 10.14 -13.28 -28.20
C ALA A 47 10.30 -12.61 -26.85
N ALA A 48 11.44 -11.94 -26.62
CA ALA A 48 11.57 -10.98 -25.54
C ALA A 48 10.37 -10.02 -25.69
N ALA A 49 9.51 -10.00 -24.68
CA ALA A 49 8.45 -9.01 -24.59
C ALA A 49 9.16 -7.66 -24.59
N GLY A 50 9.11 -6.95 -25.71
CA GLY A 50 9.57 -5.57 -25.76
C GLY A 50 8.76 -4.82 -24.72
N THR A 51 9.44 -4.16 -23.81
CA THR A 51 8.81 -3.23 -22.87
C THR A 51 8.07 -2.20 -23.70
N ALA A 52 6.73 -2.25 -23.70
CA ALA A 52 5.91 -1.20 -24.29
C ALA A 52 6.28 0.10 -23.57
N GLN A 53 6.74 1.08 -24.31
CA GLN A 53 7.03 2.41 -23.80
C GLN A 53 5.87 3.32 -24.17
N GLY A 54 5.45 4.17 -23.22
CA GLY A 54 4.37 5.11 -23.40
C GLY A 54 2.99 4.56 -22.99
N GLY A 55 1.99 5.43 -23.07
CA GLY A 55 0.60 5.16 -22.73
C GLY A 55 0.25 5.46 -21.28
N THR A 56 -1.05 5.63 -21.05
CA THR A 56 -1.64 5.91 -19.74
C THR A 56 -2.17 4.61 -19.12
N LEU A 57 -1.87 4.38 -17.86
CA LEU A 57 -2.40 3.26 -17.09
C LEU A 57 -3.71 3.67 -16.42
N ASN A 58 -4.81 2.96 -16.73
CA ASN A 58 -6.13 3.21 -16.16
C ASN A 58 -6.36 2.34 -14.93
N ILE A 59 -6.50 2.96 -13.77
CA ILE A 59 -6.49 2.32 -12.46
C ILE A 59 -7.85 2.52 -11.78
N MET A 60 -8.42 1.44 -11.23
CA MET A 60 -9.59 1.51 -10.36
C MET A 60 -9.17 1.91 -8.94
N LEU A 61 -9.93 2.83 -8.34
CA LEU A 61 -9.97 3.07 -6.90
C LEU A 61 -11.33 2.61 -6.33
N GLU A 62 -11.33 2.04 -5.12
CA GLU A 62 -12.58 1.61 -4.46
C GLU A 62 -13.34 2.78 -3.83
N THR A 63 -12.60 3.81 -3.40
CA THR A 63 -13.13 5.00 -2.72
C THR A 63 -12.49 6.27 -3.26
N GLU A 64 -13.14 7.40 -3.01
CA GLU A 64 -12.55 8.71 -3.29
C GLU A 64 -11.33 8.96 -2.39
N VAL A 65 -10.33 9.67 -2.91
CA VAL A 65 -9.19 10.18 -2.15
C VAL A 65 -9.69 11.17 -1.10
N GLN A 66 -9.32 10.94 0.17
CA GLN A 66 -9.75 11.79 1.28
C GLN A 66 -8.82 12.99 1.46
N SER A 67 -7.53 12.81 1.23
CA SER A 67 -6.51 13.86 1.35
C SER A 67 -5.31 13.54 0.47
N LEU A 68 -4.73 14.56 -0.13
CA LEU A 68 -3.43 14.51 -0.79
C LEU A 68 -2.31 15.15 0.06
N ASP A 69 -2.58 15.53 1.30
CA ASP A 69 -1.56 15.96 2.26
C ASP A 69 -0.93 14.72 2.94
N PRO A 70 0.36 14.44 2.73
CA PRO A 70 1.02 13.26 3.28
C PRO A 70 0.94 13.15 4.81
N GLN A 71 0.92 14.28 5.53
CA GLN A 71 0.89 14.29 6.99
C GLN A 71 -0.51 14.20 7.57
N VAL A 72 -1.56 14.39 6.74
CA VAL A 72 -2.97 14.40 7.19
C VAL A 72 -3.74 13.19 6.68
N ALA A 73 -3.31 12.60 5.55
CA ALA A 73 -3.96 11.42 4.98
C ALA A 73 -3.99 10.25 5.98
N THR A 74 -5.13 9.51 6.01
CA THR A 74 -5.35 8.41 6.97
C THR A 74 -5.85 7.12 6.33
N ASP A 75 -6.08 7.11 5.03
CA ASP A 75 -6.63 5.95 4.31
C ASP A 75 -5.71 5.43 3.21
N GLY A 76 -5.85 4.14 2.89
CA GLY A 76 -4.99 3.46 1.93
C GLY A 76 -5.08 4.02 0.51
N THR A 77 -6.28 4.49 0.08
CA THR A 77 -6.46 5.08 -1.24
C THR A 77 -5.68 6.38 -1.37
N SER A 78 -5.74 7.26 -0.35
CA SER A 78 -4.95 8.49 -0.31
C SER A 78 -3.45 8.20 -0.32
N PHE A 79 -2.99 7.21 0.47
CA PHE A 79 -1.58 6.83 0.51
C PHE A 79 -1.07 6.28 -0.82
N GLU A 80 -1.86 5.46 -1.51
CA GLU A 80 -1.52 4.95 -2.84
C GLU A 80 -1.29 6.09 -3.84
N VAL A 81 -2.22 7.03 -3.89
CA VAL A 81 -2.15 8.19 -4.81
C VAL A 81 -1.00 9.14 -4.44
N ILE A 82 -0.76 9.38 -3.14
CA ILE A 82 0.35 10.21 -2.68
C ILE A 82 1.70 9.60 -3.08
N ALA A 83 1.86 8.27 -2.98
CA ALA A 83 3.09 7.57 -3.34
C ALA A 83 3.42 7.62 -4.85
N ASP A 84 2.44 7.91 -5.71
CA ASP A 84 2.70 8.05 -7.15
C ASP A 84 3.31 9.41 -7.52
N TYR A 85 3.07 10.45 -6.73
CA TYR A 85 3.61 11.79 -7.01
C TYR A 85 4.65 12.27 -6.01
N THR A 86 4.87 11.55 -4.90
CA THR A 86 5.84 11.94 -3.88
C THR A 86 6.69 10.74 -3.45
N ASP A 87 8.02 10.89 -3.48
CA ASP A 87 8.97 9.93 -2.97
C ASP A 87 9.44 10.28 -1.56
N GLY A 88 9.52 9.25 -0.69
CA GLY A 88 10.17 9.31 0.62
C GLY A 88 11.68 9.09 0.56
N LEU A 89 12.33 8.97 1.72
CA LEU A 89 13.75 8.61 1.81
C LEU A 89 14.02 7.22 1.22
N MET A 90 13.13 6.28 1.46
CA MET A 90 13.15 4.92 0.92
C MET A 90 11.88 4.67 0.10
N GLN A 91 11.90 3.63 -0.72
CA GLN A 91 10.75 3.07 -1.41
C GLN A 91 10.66 1.56 -1.14
N MET A 92 9.53 0.96 -1.39
CA MET A 92 9.35 -0.48 -1.28
C MET A 92 9.54 -1.13 -2.65
N ASP A 93 10.40 -2.14 -2.73
CA ASP A 93 10.56 -2.92 -3.95
C ASP A 93 9.46 -3.98 -4.13
N ALA A 94 9.54 -4.74 -5.22
CA ALA A 94 8.56 -5.78 -5.55
C ALA A 94 8.52 -6.94 -4.53
N ASP A 95 9.58 -7.12 -3.74
CA ASP A 95 9.71 -8.15 -2.72
C ASP A 95 9.29 -7.63 -1.33
N GLY A 96 8.89 -6.36 -1.22
CA GLY A 96 8.47 -5.70 0.01
C GLY A 96 9.64 -5.16 0.86
N ALA A 97 10.86 -5.13 0.32
CA ALA A 97 12.01 -4.61 1.03
C ALA A 97 12.13 -3.08 0.85
N ALA A 98 12.61 -2.40 1.91
CA ALA A 98 12.94 -0.99 1.82
C ALA A 98 14.25 -0.81 1.03
N VAL A 99 14.20 -0.06 -0.07
CA VAL A 99 15.34 0.26 -0.93
C VAL A 99 15.50 1.77 -1.06
N PRO A 100 16.71 2.27 -1.35
CA PRO A 100 16.97 3.70 -1.49
C PRO A 100 16.09 4.39 -2.54
N ALA A 101 15.49 5.53 -2.16
CA ALA A 101 14.74 6.42 -3.04
C ALA A 101 15.38 7.83 -3.01
N MET A 102 14.77 8.81 -2.34
CA MET A 102 15.41 10.13 -2.18
C MET A 102 16.74 10.07 -1.42
N ALA A 103 16.88 9.16 -0.45
CA ALA A 103 18.21 8.85 0.09
C ALA A 103 18.94 7.93 -0.90
N GLU A 104 20.07 8.40 -1.46
CA GLU A 104 20.95 7.57 -2.29
C GLU A 104 21.70 6.53 -1.45
N THR A 105 22.18 6.97 -0.27
CA THR A 105 22.82 6.12 0.74
C THR A 105 22.44 6.58 2.14
N TYR A 106 22.75 5.75 3.13
CA TYR A 106 22.57 6.08 4.54
C TYR A 106 23.62 5.41 5.41
N ASP A 107 23.91 6.02 6.55
CA ASP A 107 24.75 5.48 7.61
C ASP A 107 23.92 5.28 8.89
N ILE A 108 24.29 4.26 9.67
CA ILE A 108 23.67 3.97 10.97
C ILE A 108 24.78 3.93 12.02
N SER A 109 24.59 4.66 13.11
CA SER A 109 25.56 4.66 14.24
C SER A 109 25.67 3.26 14.87
N GLU A 110 26.79 2.99 15.56
CA GLU A 110 27.05 1.69 16.21
C GLU A 110 25.97 1.30 17.24
N ASP A 111 25.35 2.29 17.89
CA ASP A 111 24.28 2.06 18.85
C ASP A 111 22.88 1.96 18.20
N GLY A 112 22.81 2.10 16.87
CA GLY A 112 21.56 2.00 16.09
C GLY A 112 20.57 3.13 16.32
N LYS A 113 21.00 4.27 16.88
CA LYS A 113 20.10 5.37 17.25
C LYS A 113 20.20 6.60 16.38
N THR A 114 21.26 6.74 15.59
CA THR A 114 21.42 7.85 14.66
C THR A 114 21.46 7.31 13.25
N TYR A 115 20.62 7.85 12.41
CA TYR A 115 20.59 7.60 10.97
C TYR A 115 21.01 8.87 10.24
N THR A 116 21.96 8.76 9.33
CA THR A 116 22.38 9.85 8.45
C THR A 116 22.05 9.48 7.03
N PHE A 117 21.11 10.18 6.42
CA PHE A 117 20.69 9.96 5.03
C PHE A 117 21.38 10.96 4.11
N HIS A 118 21.93 10.47 3.00
CA HIS A 118 22.57 11.28 1.96
C HIS A 118 21.64 11.34 0.76
N LEU A 119 21.08 12.53 0.51
CA LEU A 119 20.07 12.74 -0.52
C LEU A 119 20.70 12.86 -1.91
N ARG A 120 20.07 12.24 -2.89
CA ARG A 120 20.39 12.41 -4.30
C ARG A 120 19.99 13.80 -4.81
N ASP A 121 20.49 14.15 -5.99
CA ASP A 121 20.00 15.31 -6.71
C ASP A 121 18.60 15.00 -7.27
N ALA A 122 17.62 15.76 -6.82
CA ALA A 122 16.24 15.68 -7.28
C ALA A 122 15.59 17.07 -7.23
N LYS A 123 14.50 17.21 -7.96
CA LYS A 123 13.75 18.46 -8.04
C LYS A 123 12.27 18.22 -7.71
N TRP A 124 11.68 19.24 -7.16
CA TRP A 124 10.23 19.41 -7.17
C TRP A 124 9.72 19.76 -8.56
N SER A 125 8.45 19.49 -8.83
CA SER A 125 7.80 19.79 -10.12
C SER A 125 7.75 21.28 -10.50
N ASN A 126 8.08 22.18 -9.56
CA ASN A 126 8.28 23.62 -9.82
C ASN A 126 9.73 23.97 -10.21
N GLY A 127 10.63 22.98 -10.27
CA GLY A 127 12.04 23.13 -10.62
C GLY A 127 12.98 23.42 -9.45
N GLU A 128 12.47 23.65 -8.24
CA GLU A 128 13.28 23.81 -7.04
C GLU A 128 13.95 22.49 -6.61
N ALA A 129 15.11 22.56 -5.95
CA ALA A 129 15.78 21.38 -5.45
C ALA A 129 15.02 20.78 -4.26
N VAL A 130 14.97 19.44 -4.19
CA VAL A 130 14.57 18.72 -2.98
C VAL A 130 15.74 18.68 -2.03
N THR A 131 15.51 19.10 -0.79
CA THR A 131 16.56 19.26 0.23
C THR A 131 16.21 18.52 1.53
N ALA A 132 17.19 18.35 2.39
CA ALA A 132 16.98 17.79 3.73
C ALA A 132 16.01 18.64 4.57
N ALA A 133 15.96 19.96 4.34
CA ALA A 133 15.01 20.85 5.02
C ALA A 133 13.55 20.52 4.70
N ASP A 134 13.24 20.04 3.49
CA ASP A 134 11.89 19.64 3.14
C ASP A 134 11.41 18.43 3.96
N PHE A 135 12.31 17.49 4.26
CA PHE A 135 12.02 16.36 5.16
C PHE A 135 11.86 16.85 6.61
N VAL A 136 12.73 17.73 7.10
CA VAL A 136 12.61 18.31 8.45
C VAL A 136 11.26 18.98 8.59
N PHE A 137 10.86 19.81 7.64
CA PHE A 137 9.56 20.51 7.67
C PHE A 137 8.38 19.53 7.63
N GLY A 138 8.38 18.54 6.72
CA GLY A 138 7.33 17.53 6.65
C GLY A 138 7.16 16.76 7.97
N TRP A 139 8.26 16.34 8.59
CA TRP A 139 8.22 15.61 9.86
C TRP A 139 7.82 16.49 11.05
N GLN A 140 8.24 17.77 11.07
CA GLN A 140 7.78 18.74 12.05
C GLN A 140 6.26 18.96 11.95
N ARG A 141 5.71 19.06 10.72
CA ARG A 141 4.27 19.13 10.51
C ARG A 141 3.55 17.88 11.04
N ALA A 142 4.10 16.68 10.81
CA ALA A 142 3.49 15.44 11.28
C ALA A 142 3.34 15.36 12.81
N VAL A 143 4.24 15.98 13.58
CA VAL A 143 4.19 15.98 15.05
C VAL A 143 3.60 17.26 15.64
N ASP A 144 3.36 18.29 14.82
CA ASP A 144 2.77 19.55 15.29
C ASP A 144 1.30 19.33 15.67
N PRO A 145 0.90 19.61 16.92
CA PRO A 145 -0.51 19.54 17.33
C PRO A 145 -1.46 20.38 16.47
N ALA A 146 -0.95 21.46 15.84
CA ALA A 146 -1.75 22.31 14.95
C ALA A 146 -2.10 21.60 13.63
N THR A 147 -1.30 20.68 13.15
CA THR A 147 -1.58 19.85 11.98
C THR A 147 -2.64 18.79 12.26
N ALA A 148 -2.77 18.37 13.53
CA ALA A 148 -3.69 17.33 13.99
C ALA A 148 -3.54 16.00 13.21
N SER A 149 -2.30 15.62 12.85
CA SER A 149 -1.99 14.37 12.16
C SER A 149 -2.40 13.17 13.01
N GLU A 150 -3.32 12.35 12.52
CA GLU A 150 -3.70 11.10 13.17
C GLU A 150 -2.56 10.07 13.18
N TYR A 151 -1.59 10.20 12.26
CA TYR A 151 -0.42 9.33 12.15
C TYR A 151 0.83 9.91 12.83
N SER A 152 0.70 10.98 13.64
CA SER A 152 1.83 11.53 14.42
C SER A 152 2.53 10.48 15.29
N TYR A 153 1.81 9.49 15.82
CA TYR A 153 2.36 8.38 16.60
C TYR A 153 3.38 7.52 15.81
N MET A 154 3.36 7.59 14.49
CA MET A 154 4.37 6.91 13.67
C MET A 154 5.78 7.44 13.93
N LEU A 155 5.92 8.73 14.30
CA LEU A 155 7.20 9.31 14.67
C LEU A 155 7.54 9.03 16.15
N SER A 156 6.54 9.10 17.07
CA SER A 156 6.77 8.95 18.52
C SER A 156 6.85 7.48 18.96
N ASP A 157 5.78 6.71 18.75
CA ASP A 157 5.64 5.38 19.32
C ASP A 157 6.31 4.30 18.45
N ILE A 158 6.22 4.46 17.14
CA ILE A 158 6.72 3.47 16.18
C ILE A 158 8.15 3.78 15.77
N GLY A 159 8.42 5.02 15.32
CA GLY A 159 9.73 5.47 14.84
C GLY A 159 10.69 5.87 15.94
N GLN A 160 10.17 6.14 17.16
CA GLN A 160 10.97 6.50 18.34
C GLN A 160 11.87 7.73 18.12
N VAL A 161 11.42 8.67 17.27
CA VAL A 161 12.17 9.90 16.99
C VAL A 161 12.26 10.75 18.28
N VAL A 162 13.45 11.22 18.59
CA VAL A 162 13.70 12.02 19.79
C VAL A 162 12.77 13.22 19.86
N ASN A 163 12.16 13.46 21.02
CA ASN A 163 11.22 14.54 21.34
C ASN A 163 9.87 14.48 20.62
N ALA A 164 9.61 13.51 19.73
CA ALA A 164 8.34 13.46 19.00
C ALA A 164 7.13 13.37 19.96
N ALA A 165 7.19 12.55 21.01
CA ALA A 165 6.10 12.39 21.97
C ALA A 165 5.81 13.67 22.76
N GLU A 166 6.87 14.37 23.20
CA GLU A 166 6.74 15.62 23.96
C GLU A 166 6.20 16.78 23.11
N ILE A 167 6.57 16.79 21.80
CA ILE A 167 6.02 17.77 20.85
C ILE A 167 4.54 17.52 20.60
N ILE A 168 4.14 16.28 20.34
CA ILE A 168 2.74 15.89 20.15
C ILE A 168 1.91 16.24 21.38
N ALA A 169 2.49 16.11 22.59
CA ALA A 169 1.84 16.51 23.84
C ALA A 169 1.80 18.04 24.05
N GLY A 170 2.45 18.83 23.19
CA GLY A 170 2.55 20.29 23.32
C GLY A 170 3.54 20.75 24.40
N GLU A 171 4.44 19.87 24.86
CA GLU A 171 5.43 20.15 25.91
C GLU A 171 6.73 20.75 25.34
N LYS A 172 7.00 20.56 24.06
CA LYS A 172 8.18 21.09 23.35
C LYS A 172 7.79 21.73 22.03
N PRO A 173 8.60 22.69 21.53
CA PRO A 173 8.40 23.24 20.20
C PRO A 173 8.78 22.22 19.11
N VAL A 174 8.18 22.31 17.92
CA VAL A 174 8.44 21.41 16.79
C VAL A 174 9.90 21.40 16.35
N THR A 175 10.62 22.51 16.57
CA THR A 175 12.04 22.66 16.25
C THR A 175 12.98 21.78 17.08
N ASP A 176 12.47 21.20 18.18
CA ASP A 176 13.25 20.30 19.05
C ASP A 176 13.17 18.83 18.57
N LEU A 177 12.41 18.54 17.50
CA LEU A 177 12.32 17.19 16.94
C LEU A 177 13.72 16.67 16.59
N GLY A 178 14.00 15.42 16.90
CA GLY A 178 15.27 14.75 16.63
C GLY A 178 15.54 14.50 15.15
N VAL A 179 15.29 15.49 14.30
CA VAL A 179 15.59 15.49 12.87
C VAL A 179 16.26 16.79 12.49
N THR A 180 17.37 16.74 11.74
CA THR A 180 18.17 17.92 11.42
C THR A 180 18.68 17.86 9.98
N ALA A 181 18.49 18.93 9.22
CA ALA A 181 19.21 19.15 7.98
C ALA A 181 20.62 19.65 8.31
N VAL A 182 21.62 18.77 8.20
CA VAL A 182 23.03 19.11 8.43
C VAL A 182 23.52 20.07 7.33
N ASP A 183 23.08 19.78 6.11
CA ASP A 183 23.19 20.61 4.92
C ASP A 183 22.05 20.26 3.97
N ASP A 184 22.03 20.82 2.74
CA ASP A 184 20.95 20.60 1.78
C ASP A 184 20.75 19.12 1.38
N LYS A 185 21.80 18.29 1.53
CA LYS A 185 21.82 16.89 1.09
C LYS A 185 22.01 15.87 2.21
N THR A 186 22.14 16.33 3.44
CA THR A 186 22.41 15.46 4.59
C THR A 186 21.34 15.65 5.66
N LEU A 187 20.55 14.62 5.88
CA LEU A 187 19.52 14.56 6.93
C LEU A 187 19.98 13.63 8.04
N GLU A 188 20.10 14.15 9.26
CA GLU A 188 20.37 13.36 10.47
C GLU A 188 19.08 13.15 11.27
N VAL A 189 18.84 11.91 11.70
CA VAL A 189 17.70 11.52 12.53
C VAL A 189 18.18 10.81 13.78
N GLN A 190 17.70 11.24 14.95
CA GLN A 190 18.03 10.68 16.25
C GLN A 190 16.82 9.95 16.85
N LEU A 191 17.04 8.73 17.33
CA LEU A 191 16.04 7.87 17.94
C LEU A 191 16.29 7.70 19.45
N ASN A 192 15.22 7.56 20.23
CA ASN A 192 15.30 7.26 21.66
C ASN A 192 15.89 5.86 21.93
N VAL A 193 15.53 4.89 21.10
CA VAL A 193 15.98 3.50 21.13
C VAL A 193 16.28 3.01 19.72
N PRO A 194 17.11 1.96 19.54
CA PRO A 194 17.33 1.37 18.23
C PRO A 194 16.04 0.76 17.69
N VAL A 195 15.70 1.05 16.43
CA VAL A 195 14.51 0.56 15.73
C VAL A 195 14.95 -0.19 14.49
N SER A 196 14.91 -1.52 14.51
CA SER A 196 15.44 -2.36 13.42
C SER A 196 14.66 -2.21 12.10
N TYR A 197 13.41 -1.79 12.16
CA TYR A 197 12.53 -1.57 11.00
C TYR A 197 12.43 -0.08 10.60
N PHE A 198 13.29 0.79 11.13
CA PHE A 198 13.20 2.25 10.89
C PHE A 198 13.23 2.61 9.40
N LEU A 199 14.08 1.94 8.62
CA LEU A 199 14.14 2.17 7.17
C LEU A 199 12.83 1.85 6.45
N SER A 200 12.09 0.85 6.92
CA SER A 200 10.78 0.50 6.35
C SER A 200 9.69 1.53 6.64
N LEU A 201 9.88 2.41 7.63
CA LEU A 201 8.96 3.52 7.87
C LEU A 201 9.15 4.65 6.85
N MET A 202 10.32 4.74 6.23
CA MET A 202 10.70 5.86 5.36
C MET A 202 9.98 5.89 4.00
N TYR A 203 9.27 4.82 3.63
CA TYR A 203 8.37 4.83 2.48
C TYR A 203 6.89 5.04 2.86
N PHE A 204 6.59 5.30 4.13
CA PHE A 204 5.24 5.61 4.57
C PHE A 204 4.97 7.12 4.43
N PRO A 205 3.83 7.56 3.84
CA PRO A 205 3.60 8.95 3.46
C PRO A 205 3.78 9.99 4.56
N THR A 206 3.48 9.67 5.82
CA THR A 206 3.68 10.60 6.95
C THR A 206 5.15 11.08 7.06
N PHE A 207 6.12 10.31 6.56
CA PHE A 207 7.55 10.67 6.54
C PHE A 207 7.99 11.35 5.23
N TYR A 208 7.08 11.67 4.32
CA TYR A 208 7.42 12.30 3.05
C TYR A 208 7.79 13.78 3.22
N PRO A 209 8.62 14.31 2.31
CA PRO A 209 9.04 15.71 2.37
C PRO A 209 7.91 16.64 1.95
N VAL A 210 7.95 17.88 2.43
CA VAL A 210 7.09 19.00 2.00
C VAL A 210 7.95 20.23 1.83
N ASN A 211 7.84 20.91 0.70
CA ASN A 211 8.53 22.18 0.47
C ASN A 211 7.85 23.28 1.31
N GLU A 212 8.55 23.80 2.31
CA GLU A 212 8.01 24.79 3.25
C GLU A 212 7.61 26.08 2.56
N ALA A 213 8.44 26.58 1.63
CA ALA A 213 8.17 27.83 0.93
C ALA A 213 6.89 27.74 0.10
N PHE A 214 6.71 26.63 -0.60
CA PHE A 214 5.50 26.37 -1.37
C PHE A 214 4.28 26.18 -0.46
N TYR A 215 4.40 25.36 0.59
CA TYR A 215 3.33 25.13 1.56
C TYR A 215 2.80 26.44 2.13
N ASN A 216 3.67 27.37 2.48
CA ASN A 216 3.28 28.67 3.02
C ASN A 216 2.49 29.55 2.03
N THR A 217 2.52 29.24 0.73
CA THR A 217 1.70 29.94 -0.28
C THR A 217 0.26 29.42 -0.35
N CYS A 218 0.00 28.20 0.12
CA CYS A 218 -1.30 27.52 -0.04
C CYS A 218 -1.73 26.69 1.19
N ALA A 219 -1.23 27.01 2.39
CA ALA A 219 -1.42 26.20 3.61
C ALA A 219 -2.89 25.81 3.86
N ASP A 220 -3.85 26.71 3.66
CA ASP A 220 -5.28 26.46 3.87
C ASP A 220 -5.91 25.52 2.82
N THR A 221 -5.23 25.31 1.71
CA THR A 221 -5.72 24.50 0.57
C THR A 221 -4.71 23.43 0.13
N PHE A 222 -3.63 23.25 0.90
CA PHE A 222 -2.61 22.29 0.58
C PHE A 222 -3.21 20.88 0.42
N GLY A 223 -2.84 20.17 -0.65
CA GLY A 223 -3.36 18.84 -0.94
C GLY A 223 -4.78 18.79 -1.51
N THR A 224 -5.34 19.89 -2.03
CA THR A 224 -6.72 19.91 -2.54
C THR A 224 -6.83 20.08 -4.06
N SER A 225 -5.77 20.43 -4.75
CA SER A 225 -5.74 20.57 -6.22
C SER A 225 -4.33 20.41 -6.77
N PRO A 226 -4.15 20.25 -8.09
CA PRO A 226 -2.82 20.21 -8.71
C PRO A 226 -1.94 21.45 -8.40
N GLU A 227 -2.55 22.61 -8.24
CA GLU A 227 -1.85 23.86 -7.96
C GLU A 227 -1.40 23.96 -6.49
N THR A 228 -1.88 23.08 -5.63
CA THR A 228 -1.62 23.10 -4.19
C THR A 228 -0.82 21.88 -3.71
N VAL A 229 -0.20 21.13 -4.64
CA VAL A 229 0.78 20.07 -4.37
C VAL A 229 2.01 20.26 -5.23
N LEU A 230 3.18 19.79 -4.74
CA LEU A 230 4.38 19.62 -5.54
C LEU A 230 4.73 18.14 -5.58
N SER A 231 5.21 17.68 -6.73
CA SER A 231 5.71 16.33 -6.92
C SER A 231 7.23 16.31 -6.89
N ASN A 232 7.80 15.31 -6.22
CA ASN A 232 9.19 14.89 -6.39
C ASN A 232 9.27 13.43 -6.82
N GLY A 233 8.12 12.76 -7.03
CA GLY A 233 7.97 11.38 -7.48
C GLY A 233 7.83 11.24 -8.99
N ALA A 234 7.48 10.02 -9.42
CA ALA A 234 7.45 9.62 -10.83
C ALA A 234 6.38 10.33 -11.68
N PHE A 235 5.32 10.82 -11.05
CA PHE A 235 4.21 11.50 -11.75
C PHE A 235 3.89 12.85 -11.12
N VAL A 236 3.21 13.71 -11.89
CA VAL A 236 2.70 15.01 -11.47
C VAL A 236 1.19 15.01 -11.61
N LEU A 237 0.49 15.45 -10.58
CA LEU A 237 -0.96 15.61 -10.61
C LEU A 237 -1.35 16.72 -11.58
N THR A 238 -2.24 16.43 -12.53
CA THR A 238 -2.65 17.38 -13.58
C THR A 238 -4.12 17.72 -13.54
N ASP A 239 -4.95 16.82 -13.02
CA ASP A 239 -6.41 17.01 -12.93
C ASP A 239 -6.91 16.33 -11.66
N TYR A 240 -7.30 17.13 -10.68
CA TYR A 240 -7.87 16.66 -9.42
C TYR A 240 -8.64 17.78 -8.73
N GLN A 241 -9.71 17.41 -8.04
CA GLN A 241 -10.43 18.24 -7.07
C GLN A 241 -10.98 17.35 -5.95
N PRO A 242 -11.27 17.88 -4.75
CA PRO A 242 -11.84 17.09 -3.65
C PRO A 242 -13.08 16.32 -4.06
N ALA A 243 -13.14 15.06 -3.65
CA ALA A 243 -14.20 14.11 -4.01
C ALA A 243 -14.32 13.81 -5.52
N ALA A 244 -13.26 14.02 -6.30
CA ALA A 244 -13.23 13.61 -7.70
C ALA A 244 -13.43 12.09 -7.81
N THR A 245 -14.26 11.69 -8.76
CA THR A 245 -14.46 10.27 -9.11
C THR A 245 -13.60 9.83 -10.30
N ALA A 246 -12.88 10.75 -10.93
CA ALA A 246 -11.86 10.50 -11.92
C ALA A 246 -10.85 11.65 -11.90
N PHE A 247 -9.57 11.33 -12.05
CA PHE A 247 -8.48 12.29 -12.14
C PHE A 247 -7.25 11.65 -12.81
N ALA A 248 -6.23 12.48 -13.11
CA ALA A 248 -5.08 12.02 -13.86
C ALA A 248 -3.77 12.60 -13.32
N MET A 249 -2.70 11.87 -13.63
CA MET A 249 -1.32 12.30 -13.46
C MET A 249 -0.56 12.09 -14.76
N GLU A 250 0.41 12.96 -15.03
CA GLU A 250 1.35 12.84 -16.15
C GLU A 250 2.73 12.48 -15.61
N LYS A 251 3.55 11.84 -16.47
CA LYS A 251 4.94 11.52 -16.12
C LYS A 251 5.70 12.79 -15.76
N ASN A 252 6.42 12.76 -14.64
CA ASN A 252 7.30 13.82 -14.21
C ASN A 252 8.63 13.77 -15.00
N PRO A 253 8.89 14.74 -15.89
CA PRO A 253 10.13 14.74 -16.67
C PRO A 253 11.38 15.08 -15.83
N ASP A 254 11.20 15.73 -14.67
CA ASP A 254 12.27 16.11 -13.75
C ASP A 254 12.53 15.06 -12.66
N TYR A 255 11.81 13.92 -12.68
CA TYR A 255 12.04 12.81 -11.77
C TYR A 255 13.45 12.23 -11.95
N TYR A 256 14.17 11.98 -10.87
CA TYR A 256 15.57 11.52 -10.94
C TYR A 256 15.76 10.18 -11.70
N ASP A 257 14.73 9.36 -11.73
CA ASP A 257 14.71 8.08 -12.47
C ASP A 257 13.71 8.09 -13.64
N ALA A 258 13.43 9.25 -14.22
CA ALA A 258 12.44 9.41 -15.30
C ALA A 258 12.66 8.45 -16.48
N ASP A 259 13.93 8.12 -16.81
CA ASP A 259 14.26 7.16 -17.89
C ASP A 259 13.79 5.74 -17.60
N LYS A 260 13.57 5.39 -16.33
CA LYS A 260 13.06 4.07 -15.91
C LYS A 260 11.53 4.00 -15.96
N ILE A 261 10.84 5.14 -15.98
CA ILE A 261 9.37 5.18 -16.03
C ILE A 261 8.93 5.02 -17.48
N ALA A 262 8.29 3.88 -17.76
CA ALA A 262 7.83 3.53 -19.11
C ALA A 262 6.48 4.19 -19.47
N LEU A 263 5.66 4.55 -18.48
CA LEU A 263 4.32 5.13 -18.67
C LEU A 263 4.40 6.64 -18.93
N ASP A 264 3.47 7.15 -19.72
CA ASP A 264 3.29 8.57 -19.94
C ASP A 264 2.40 9.22 -18.86
N GLY A 265 1.55 8.42 -18.18
CA GLY A 265 0.66 8.93 -17.13
C GLY A 265 -0.17 7.84 -16.47
N LEU A 266 -0.93 8.26 -15.47
CA LEU A 266 -1.90 7.45 -14.71
C LEU A 266 -3.28 8.11 -14.83
N ALA A 267 -4.32 7.31 -14.97
CA ALA A 267 -5.71 7.76 -14.94
C ALA A 267 -6.49 6.93 -13.93
N TYR A 268 -7.05 7.60 -12.94
CA TYR A 268 -7.78 6.96 -11.86
C TYR A 268 -9.27 7.10 -12.05
N GLN A 269 -10.01 6.03 -11.73
CA GLN A 269 -11.47 6.01 -11.74
C GLN A 269 -11.98 5.37 -10.45
N VAL A 270 -12.81 6.09 -9.71
CA VAL A 270 -13.49 5.57 -8.52
C VAL A 270 -14.68 4.73 -8.96
N ILE A 271 -14.63 3.43 -8.74
CA ILE A 271 -15.72 2.50 -9.09
C ILE A 271 -16.01 1.66 -7.85
N LYS A 272 -17.16 1.93 -7.21
CA LYS A 272 -17.57 1.27 -5.95
C LYS A 272 -18.22 -0.10 -6.18
N ASP A 273 -18.77 -0.32 -7.38
CA ASP A 273 -19.36 -1.60 -7.76
C ASP A 273 -18.33 -2.48 -8.44
N SER A 274 -17.96 -3.57 -7.79
CA SER A 274 -16.92 -4.49 -8.26
C SER A 274 -17.30 -5.20 -9.58
N GLN A 275 -18.62 -5.41 -9.85
CA GLN A 275 -19.05 -6.00 -11.11
C GLN A 275 -18.89 -5.01 -12.26
N GLN A 276 -19.20 -3.74 -12.04
CA GLN A 276 -18.92 -2.67 -13.01
C GLN A 276 -17.41 -2.54 -13.26
N ALA A 277 -16.59 -2.62 -12.23
CA ALA A 277 -15.13 -2.55 -12.35
C ALA A 277 -14.57 -3.70 -13.19
N LEU A 278 -15.02 -4.94 -12.94
CA LEU A 278 -14.62 -6.10 -13.76
C LEU A 278 -15.07 -5.95 -15.22
N MET A 279 -16.28 -5.44 -15.48
CA MET A 279 -16.75 -5.16 -16.85
C MET A 279 -15.90 -4.08 -17.53
N SER A 280 -15.53 -3.03 -16.81
CA SER A 280 -14.66 -1.96 -17.31
C SER A 280 -13.28 -2.48 -17.70
N TYR A 281 -12.71 -3.39 -16.88
CA TYR A 281 -11.49 -4.10 -17.23
C TYR A 281 -11.66 -4.97 -18.49
N GLN A 282 -12.71 -5.79 -18.55
CA GLN A 282 -12.97 -6.68 -19.70
C GLN A 282 -13.21 -5.92 -21.02
N THR A 283 -13.80 -4.72 -20.95
CA THR A 283 -14.06 -3.88 -22.14
C THR A 283 -12.92 -2.95 -22.49
N GLY A 284 -11.93 -2.82 -21.62
CA GLY A 284 -10.76 -2.06 -21.92
C GLY A 284 -10.73 -0.62 -21.45
N THR A 285 -11.58 -0.29 -20.57
CA THR A 285 -11.61 1.03 -19.94
C THR A 285 -10.69 1.12 -18.73
N LEU A 286 -10.44 -0.02 -18.07
CA LEU A 286 -9.45 -0.17 -17.01
C LEU A 286 -8.34 -1.12 -17.43
N ASP A 287 -7.14 -0.90 -16.95
CA ASP A 287 -5.97 -1.76 -17.08
C ASP A 287 -5.70 -2.54 -15.79
N ILE A 288 -6.16 -2.02 -14.65
CA ILE A 288 -6.06 -2.65 -13.33
C ILE A 288 -7.41 -2.54 -12.63
N THR A 289 -7.89 -3.64 -12.06
CA THR A 289 -9.10 -3.68 -11.24
C THR A 289 -8.92 -4.57 -10.01
N LEU A 290 -9.61 -4.23 -8.93
CA LEU A 290 -9.71 -5.06 -7.74
C LEU A 290 -10.88 -6.03 -7.87
N LEU A 291 -10.73 -7.22 -7.30
CA LEU A 291 -11.72 -8.29 -7.38
C LEU A 291 -12.25 -8.65 -5.99
N ASN A 292 -13.55 -8.91 -5.89
CA ASN A 292 -14.11 -9.55 -4.70
C ASN A 292 -14.00 -11.08 -4.77
N GLY A 293 -14.32 -11.78 -3.66
CA GLY A 293 -14.18 -13.24 -3.57
C GLY A 293 -15.00 -14.03 -4.57
N GLU A 294 -16.20 -13.54 -4.95
CA GLU A 294 -17.05 -14.21 -5.93
C GLU A 294 -16.49 -14.10 -7.36
N GLN A 295 -15.80 -13.02 -7.65
CA GLN A 295 -15.15 -12.78 -8.94
C GLN A 295 -13.85 -13.59 -9.11
N VAL A 296 -13.14 -13.84 -8.02
CA VAL A 296 -11.90 -14.64 -8.04
C VAL A 296 -12.13 -16.01 -8.65
N ASP A 297 -13.22 -16.68 -8.29
CA ASP A 297 -13.55 -18.00 -8.86
C ASP A 297 -13.73 -17.98 -10.39
N GLN A 298 -14.06 -16.81 -10.97
CA GLN A 298 -14.25 -16.65 -12.41
C GLN A 298 -12.93 -16.40 -13.18
N VAL A 299 -11.92 -15.85 -12.50
CA VAL A 299 -10.68 -15.36 -13.15
C VAL A 299 -9.40 -15.96 -12.57
N LYS A 300 -9.47 -16.85 -11.58
CA LYS A 300 -8.29 -17.44 -10.91
C LYS A 300 -7.34 -18.18 -11.84
N ASP A 301 -7.84 -18.67 -12.97
CA ASP A 301 -7.05 -19.35 -13.98
C ASP A 301 -6.54 -18.41 -15.09
N ASP A 302 -6.87 -17.10 -15.00
CA ASP A 302 -6.38 -16.10 -15.92
C ASP A 302 -4.90 -15.78 -15.61
N PRO A 303 -4.01 -15.79 -16.59
CA PRO A 303 -2.58 -15.50 -16.39
C PRO A 303 -2.31 -14.07 -15.89
N GLU A 304 -3.27 -13.15 -16.00
CA GLU A 304 -3.19 -11.78 -15.51
C GLU A 304 -3.67 -11.64 -14.05
N PHE A 305 -4.32 -12.67 -13.50
CA PHE A 305 -4.75 -12.68 -12.11
C PHE A 305 -3.54 -12.74 -11.17
N THR A 306 -3.47 -11.80 -10.24
CA THR A 306 -2.44 -11.75 -9.21
C THR A 306 -3.09 -11.64 -7.83
N SER A 307 -2.57 -12.38 -6.86
CA SER A 307 -2.97 -12.31 -5.46
C SER A 307 -1.74 -12.06 -4.60
N VAL A 308 -1.74 -10.98 -3.85
CA VAL A 308 -0.62 -10.56 -3.00
C VAL A 308 -1.09 -10.40 -1.55
N GLY A 309 -0.30 -10.89 -0.61
CA GLY A 309 -0.55 -10.70 0.82
C GLY A 309 -0.32 -9.24 1.21
N ALA A 310 -1.35 -8.56 1.68
CA ALA A 310 -1.28 -7.15 2.07
C ALA A 310 -0.78 -6.92 3.51
N GLY A 311 -0.45 -7.99 4.26
CA GLY A 311 0.07 -7.88 5.64
C GLY A 311 -0.97 -7.45 6.69
N TYR A 312 -2.24 -7.28 6.34
CA TYR A 312 -3.27 -6.88 7.29
C TYR A 312 -3.77 -8.04 8.14
N LEU A 313 -4.04 -7.75 9.41
CA LEU A 313 -4.74 -8.64 10.33
C LEU A 313 -6.12 -8.06 10.68
N TRP A 314 -7.17 -8.85 10.41
CA TRP A 314 -8.51 -8.50 10.85
C TRP A 314 -8.83 -9.19 12.17
N TYR A 315 -9.28 -8.41 13.14
CA TYR A 315 -9.58 -8.90 14.48
C TYR A 315 -10.82 -8.23 15.06
N ILE A 316 -11.42 -8.88 16.05
CA ILE A 316 -12.51 -8.31 16.84
C ILE A 316 -11.90 -7.80 18.15
N SER A 317 -12.03 -6.50 18.40
CA SER A 317 -11.64 -5.87 19.66
C SER A 317 -12.85 -5.76 20.58
N PRO A 318 -12.89 -6.49 21.73
CA PRO A 318 -13.96 -6.34 22.70
C PRO A 318 -13.84 -5.01 23.43
N ASN A 319 -14.85 -4.14 23.32
CA ASN A 319 -14.90 -2.90 24.10
C ASN A 319 -15.37 -3.24 25.54
N ILE A 320 -14.38 -3.49 26.42
CA ILE A 320 -14.64 -3.89 27.81
C ILE A 320 -15.11 -2.73 28.70
N ASP A 321 -14.83 -1.50 28.32
CA ASP A 321 -15.25 -0.32 29.07
C ASP A 321 -16.73 0.01 28.82
N ALA A 322 -17.17 -0.07 27.57
CA ALA A 322 -18.58 0.17 27.23
C ALA A 322 -19.48 -1.04 27.56
N VAL A 323 -18.93 -2.27 27.55
CA VAL A 323 -19.67 -3.51 27.82
C VAL A 323 -18.94 -4.32 28.90
N PRO A 324 -19.21 -4.05 30.19
CA PRO A 324 -18.48 -4.66 31.32
C PRO A 324 -18.48 -6.20 31.30
N ASP A 325 -19.51 -6.84 30.78
CA ASP A 325 -19.56 -8.31 30.64
C ASP A 325 -18.41 -8.86 29.79
N LEU A 326 -17.90 -8.07 28.83
CA LEU A 326 -16.75 -8.43 28.00
C LEU A 326 -15.41 -8.40 28.76
N ALA A 327 -15.36 -7.85 29.98
CA ALA A 327 -14.21 -8.00 30.87
C ALA A 327 -14.03 -9.45 31.35
N ASN A 328 -15.08 -10.26 31.27
CA ASN A 328 -15.02 -11.69 31.64
C ASN A 328 -14.17 -12.47 30.61
N LEU A 329 -13.01 -12.96 31.04
CA LEU A 329 -12.09 -13.72 30.20
C LEU A 329 -12.74 -14.96 29.56
N ASN A 330 -13.60 -15.67 30.32
CA ASN A 330 -14.26 -16.88 29.80
C ASN A 330 -15.27 -16.55 28.69
N LEU A 331 -15.92 -15.38 28.77
CA LEU A 331 -16.79 -14.93 27.69
C LEU A 331 -15.99 -14.63 26.41
N ARG A 332 -14.87 -13.88 26.52
CA ARG A 332 -14.00 -13.62 25.36
C ARG A 332 -13.43 -14.91 24.75
N LYS A 333 -12.98 -15.87 25.61
CA LYS A 333 -12.55 -17.19 25.13
C LYS A 333 -13.67 -17.94 24.41
N ALA A 334 -14.89 -17.90 24.95
CA ALA A 334 -16.04 -18.53 24.31
C ALA A 334 -16.35 -17.90 22.94
N MET A 335 -16.22 -16.58 22.79
CA MET A 335 -16.34 -15.90 21.49
C MET A 335 -15.26 -16.38 20.52
N THR A 336 -14.01 -16.49 20.97
CA THR A 336 -12.89 -16.98 20.17
C THR A 336 -13.13 -18.39 19.64
N PHE A 337 -13.62 -19.31 20.48
CA PHE A 337 -13.94 -20.68 20.07
C PHE A 337 -15.19 -20.81 19.20
N ALA A 338 -16.06 -19.79 19.20
CA ALA A 338 -17.25 -19.77 18.36
C ALA A 338 -16.95 -19.29 16.91
N LEU A 339 -15.78 -18.73 16.66
CA LEU A 339 -15.37 -18.24 15.35
C LEU A 339 -14.74 -19.34 14.51
N ASP A 340 -15.46 -19.78 13.49
CA ASP A 340 -14.93 -20.68 12.45
C ASP A 340 -14.13 -19.88 11.43
N ARG A 341 -12.82 -19.76 11.67
CA ARG A 341 -11.94 -18.96 10.81
C ARG A 341 -11.74 -19.58 9.44
N ASP A 342 -11.73 -20.93 9.38
CA ASP A 342 -11.58 -21.65 8.11
C ASP A 342 -12.80 -21.43 7.22
N ALA A 343 -14.02 -21.51 7.78
CA ALA A 343 -15.24 -21.20 7.04
C ALA A 343 -15.31 -19.72 6.63
N ILE A 344 -14.85 -18.79 7.50
CA ILE A 344 -14.83 -17.36 7.17
C ILE A 344 -13.89 -17.09 5.99
N THR A 345 -12.67 -17.63 6.02
CA THR A 345 -11.68 -17.36 4.95
C THR A 345 -11.97 -18.16 3.69
N GLY A 346 -12.35 -19.46 3.82
CA GLY A 346 -12.53 -20.36 2.68
C GLY A 346 -13.91 -20.26 2.00
N ASP A 347 -14.99 -20.08 2.79
CA ASP A 347 -16.35 -20.14 2.26
C ASP A 347 -16.98 -18.76 2.06
N VAL A 348 -16.62 -17.77 2.90
CA VAL A 348 -17.24 -16.44 2.87
C VAL A 348 -16.38 -15.43 2.12
N LEU A 349 -15.13 -15.26 2.54
CA LEU A 349 -14.23 -14.26 1.93
C LEU A 349 -13.74 -14.73 0.55
N LYS A 350 -13.30 -15.97 0.44
CA LYS A 350 -12.78 -16.59 -0.80
C LYS A 350 -11.71 -15.75 -1.50
N ASP A 351 -11.03 -14.96 -0.73
CA ASP A 351 -10.14 -13.92 -1.21
C ASP A 351 -8.65 -14.25 -1.04
N GLY A 352 -8.33 -15.49 -0.72
CA GLY A 352 -6.96 -15.90 -0.42
C GLY A 352 -6.53 -15.53 1.01
N SER A 353 -7.39 -14.88 1.81
CA SER A 353 -7.18 -14.68 3.23
C SER A 353 -6.98 -16.01 3.95
N THR A 354 -6.11 -16.04 4.96
CA THR A 354 -5.83 -17.24 5.74
C THR A 354 -6.31 -17.07 7.18
N PRO A 355 -6.72 -18.17 7.87
CA PRO A 355 -7.06 -18.12 9.28
C PRO A 355 -5.88 -17.61 10.11
N ALA A 356 -6.11 -16.61 10.97
CA ALA A 356 -5.07 -16.06 11.83
C ALA A 356 -5.23 -16.56 13.27
N TYR A 357 -4.15 -17.06 13.83
CA TYR A 357 -4.06 -17.52 15.22
C TYR A 357 -3.03 -16.72 16.04
N THR A 358 -2.31 -15.80 15.40
CA THR A 358 -1.32 -14.90 16.01
C THR A 358 -1.57 -13.46 15.58
N ALA A 359 -0.98 -12.52 16.31
CA ALA A 359 -1.09 -11.09 15.98
C ALA A 359 -0.26 -10.68 14.75
N VAL A 360 0.80 -11.45 14.43
CA VAL A 360 1.61 -11.23 13.23
C VAL A 360 1.11 -12.17 12.14
N PRO A 361 0.72 -11.66 10.96
CA PRO A 361 0.32 -12.51 9.84
C PRO A 361 1.43 -13.45 9.38
N ALA A 362 1.04 -14.60 8.81
CA ALA A 362 2.01 -15.52 8.20
C ALA A 362 2.73 -14.85 7.01
N GLN A 363 4.00 -15.15 6.84
CA GLN A 363 4.86 -14.63 5.76
C GLN A 363 5.04 -13.09 5.77
N PHE A 364 4.71 -12.44 6.88
CA PHE A 364 4.83 -10.99 7.02
C PHE A 364 6.18 -10.56 7.60
N ALA A 365 6.72 -11.31 8.52
CA ALA A 365 7.97 -10.99 9.20
C ALA A 365 8.89 -12.21 9.26
N THR A 366 10.20 -11.96 9.11
CA THR A 366 11.24 -12.98 9.22
C THR A 366 11.77 -13.05 10.66
N GLY A 367 11.84 -14.25 11.21
CA GLY A 367 12.44 -14.51 12.51
C GLY A 367 13.98 -14.40 12.49
N PRO A 368 14.63 -14.40 13.66
CA PRO A 368 16.09 -14.28 13.76
C PRO A 368 16.87 -15.41 13.08
N ASP A 369 16.24 -16.55 12.85
CA ASP A 369 16.80 -17.73 12.19
C ASP A 369 16.54 -17.77 10.67
N GLY A 370 15.92 -16.69 10.12
CA GLY A 370 15.54 -16.60 8.71
C GLY A 370 14.25 -17.32 8.34
N SER A 371 13.55 -17.93 9.30
CA SER A 371 12.22 -18.51 9.08
C SER A 371 11.11 -17.45 9.17
N ASP A 372 9.90 -17.81 8.72
CA ASP A 372 8.71 -16.98 8.96
C ASP A 372 8.48 -16.85 10.48
N PHE A 373 8.43 -15.62 10.98
CA PHE A 373 8.18 -15.33 12.40
C PHE A 373 6.90 -15.98 12.93
N SER A 374 5.91 -16.16 12.09
CA SER A 374 4.62 -16.76 12.41
C SER A 374 4.53 -18.26 12.08
N ALA A 375 5.64 -18.93 11.71
CA ALA A 375 5.64 -20.36 11.34
C ALA A 375 5.04 -21.26 12.43
N ASP A 376 5.14 -20.88 13.69
CA ASP A 376 4.63 -21.61 14.87
C ASP A 376 3.16 -21.26 15.22
N GLN A 377 2.38 -20.74 14.27
CA GLN A 377 0.96 -20.38 14.52
C GLN A 377 0.13 -21.56 15.07
N THR A 378 0.47 -22.80 14.68
CA THR A 378 -0.16 -24.02 15.19
C THR A 378 -0.04 -24.17 16.70
N LYS A 379 0.99 -23.58 17.33
CA LYS A 379 1.21 -23.59 18.78
C LYS A 379 0.07 -22.95 19.56
N PHE A 380 -0.62 -21.99 18.97
CA PHE A 380 -1.75 -21.26 19.56
C PHE A 380 -3.10 -21.74 19.02
N ALA A 381 -3.11 -22.57 18.00
CA ALA A 381 -4.34 -23.06 17.36
C ALA A 381 -5.24 -23.79 18.35
N ASP A 382 -4.66 -24.64 19.22
CA ASP A 382 -5.42 -25.40 20.24
C ASP A 382 -6.12 -24.49 21.26
N ASP A 383 -5.55 -23.29 21.52
CA ASP A 383 -6.13 -22.29 22.42
C ASP A 383 -7.18 -21.38 21.73
N CYS A 384 -7.24 -21.39 20.41
CA CYS A 384 -8.07 -20.51 19.60
C CYS A 384 -8.90 -21.23 18.54
N ALA A 385 -8.70 -22.53 18.30
CA ALA A 385 -9.39 -23.28 17.25
C ALA A 385 -10.91 -23.30 17.47
N TYR A 386 -11.64 -23.32 16.37
CA TYR A 386 -13.09 -23.43 16.38
C TYR A 386 -13.54 -24.69 17.12
N ASP A 387 -14.28 -24.53 18.20
CA ASP A 387 -14.97 -25.59 18.93
C ASP A 387 -16.32 -25.09 19.50
N PRO A 388 -17.41 -25.25 18.75
CA PRO A 388 -18.71 -24.72 19.14
C PRO A 388 -19.29 -25.37 20.42
N ARG A 389 -18.65 -26.41 20.94
CA ARG A 389 -19.05 -27.07 22.19
C ARG A 389 -18.33 -26.47 23.41
N ARG A 390 -17.11 -25.95 23.25
CA ARG A 390 -16.32 -25.32 24.31
C ARG A 390 -17.00 -24.12 24.95
N PRO A 391 -17.70 -23.23 24.23
CA PRO A 391 -18.43 -22.13 24.84
C PRO A 391 -19.40 -22.51 25.96
N ARG A 392 -20.06 -23.66 25.82
CA ARG A 392 -21.04 -24.14 26.82
C ARG A 392 -20.40 -24.56 28.13
N SER A 393 -19.18 -25.07 28.13
CA SER A 393 -18.43 -25.47 29.34
C SER A 393 -17.76 -24.25 30.01
N SER A 394 -17.37 -23.23 29.27
CA SER A 394 -16.69 -22.03 29.75
C SER A 394 -17.66 -21.02 30.37
N LEU A 395 -18.93 -21.06 30.00
CA LEU A 395 -19.98 -20.12 30.40
C LEU A 395 -20.77 -20.54 31.67
N ARG A 396 -20.29 -21.50 32.48
CA ARG A 396 -20.95 -21.82 33.77
C ARG A 396 -20.59 -20.78 34.84
N PRO A 397 -21.59 -20.23 35.59
CA PRO A 397 -22.16 -18.90 35.44
C PRO A 397 -21.66 -17.95 36.56
N PRO A 398 -21.96 -16.67 36.48
CA PRO A 398 -23.22 -16.16 36.98
C PRO A 398 -24.17 -15.82 35.82
N ARG A 399 -25.44 -15.79 36.07
CA ARG A 399 -26.51 -15.61 35.09
C ARG A 399 -26.23 -14.37 34.25
N LEU A 400 -25.80 -14.56 33.00
CA LEU A 400 -25.79 -13.49 32.02
C LEU A 400 -27.23 -13.08 31.76
N SER A 401 -27.61 -11.93 32.24
CA SER A 401 -28.84 -11.27 31.82
C SER A 401 -28.59 -10.71 30.41
N TRP A 402 -28.93 -11.48 29.41
CA TRP A 402 -28.93 -10.99 28.02
C TRP A 402 -29.98 -9.86 27.93
N ALA A 403 -29.52 -8.64 28.02
CA ALA A 403 -30.32 -7.50 27.60
C ALA A 403 -30.58 -7.67 26.10
N LYS A 404 -31.84 -7.86 25.75
CA LYS A 404 -32.32 -7.87 24.37
C LYS A 404 -31.85 -6.57 23.70
N GLY A 405 -31.00 -6.66 22.69
CA GLY A 405 -30.89 -5.54 21.77
C GLY A 405 -29.53 -4.93 21.43
N TYR A 406 -28.39 -5.65 21.48
CA TYR A 406 -27.13 -5.09 20.97
C TYR A 406 -26.42 -6.08 20.04
N LEU A 407 -26.99 -6.26 18.87
CA LEU A 407 -26.25 -6.66 17.68
C LEU A 407 -26.64 -5.65 16.60
N HIS A 408 -25.91 -4.53 16.54
CA HIS A 408 -25.82 -3.73 15.33
C HIS A 408 -24.51 -4.10 14.67
N LEU A 409 -24.63 -4.82 13.56
CA LEU A 409 -23.59 -4.99 12.55
C LEU A 409 -23.44 -3.69 11.77
#